data_a552000c96543f4d38903328ea00e31f
#
_entry.id   a552000c96543f4d38903328ea00e31f
#
_cell.length_a   1.000
_cell.length_b   1.000
_cell.length_c   1.000
_cell.angle_alpha   90.00
_cell.angle_beta   90.00
_cell.angle_gamma   90.00
#
_symmetry.space_group_name_H-M   'P 1'
#
loop_
_entity.id
_entity.type
_entity.pdbx_description
1 polymer ?
#
loop_
_entity_poly.entity_id
_entity_poly.type
_entity_poly.pdbx_seq_one_letter_code
_entity_poly.pdbx_strand_id
1 'polypeptide(L)'
;MQTVLVKNRTWIWAVAAMVAASACGPKNVSKTTGQAYNNPKWGGFANPSYRGQETGPGLVLVEGGSFTMGSTEKDLQFDNNNAERTVTVNSFYMDEVEVSNLQYREYVYWLMRTYISYPEVYQRALPDSLCWRSKLAFNEPFVEYYFRHPSYKDYPVVGVNWQQASEFAQWRTERVNETILDREGIIKYDVVTDANDDNTFHTRTYLAGQYDFIKKGKKPLSDFSKKKKKDQKRFKVNMEDGIFLPEYRLPTEAEWEYAAQANIGDVNFNNVEQKKIYGWNDYTIRIKEEKEKDRGKIRLNAMVGKGDFGGVAGGPLNDAGFVPTPVYSYWPNAYGLYNMEGN
;
A
#
# COMPACT_ATOMS: atom_id res chain seq x y z
N MET A 1 -10.66 69.75 16.73
CA MET A 1 -11.20 68.36 16.71
C MET A 1 -10.32 67.32 15.94
N GLN A 2 -9.21 67.71 15.33
CA GLN A 2 -8.34 66.80 14.54
C GLN A 2 -7.19 66.19 15.35
N THR A 3 -6.83 66.64 16.50
CA THR A 3 -5.67 66.17 17.29
C THR A 3 -5.97 64.99 18.19
N VAL A 4 -7.23 64.67 18.48
CA VAL A 4 -7.61 63.50 19.31
C VAL A 4 -7.66 62.17 18.52
N LEU A 5 -7.97 62.29 17.24
CA LEU A 5 -8.06 61.08 16.35
C LEU A 5 -6.69 60.47 16.00
N VAL A 6 -5.62 61.24 16.00
CA VAL A 6 -4.28 60.76 15.67
C VAL A 6 -3.65 59.96 16.83
N LYS A 7 -3.92 60.40 18.10
CA LYS A 7 -3.42 59.70 19.29
C LYS A 7 -4.03 58.28 19.47
N ASN A 8 -5.30 58.10 19.09
CA ASN A 8 -5.93 56.78 19.20
C ASN A 8 -5.46 55.78 18.13
N ARG A 9 -5.06 56.25 16.94
CA ARG A 9 -4.52 55.36 15.90
C ARG A 9 -3.16 54.77 16.24
N THR A 10 -2.28 55.54 16.89
CA THR A 10 -0.97 55.05 17.33
C THR A 10 -1.08 54.03 18.45
N TRP A 11 -2.05 54.13 19.35
CA TRP A 11 -2.30 53.14 20.38
C TRP A 11 -2.85 51.82 19.82
N ILE A 12 -3.72 51.86 18.83
CA ILE A 12 -4.26 50.69 18.15
C ILE A 12 -3.12 49.91 17.44
N TRP A 13 -2.21 50.62 16.79
CA TRP A 13 -1.05 49.98 16.14
C TRP A 13 -0.03 49.45 17.17
N ALA A 14 0.16 50.09 18.29
CA ALA A 14 1.01 49.63 19.37
C ALA A 14 0.45 48.33 20.04
N VAL A 15 -0.87 48.28 20.26
CA VAL A 15 -1.54 47.06 20.78
C VAL A 15 -1.53 45.93 19.75
N ALA A 16 -1.79 46.24 18.47
CA ALA A 16 -1.69 45.26 17.40
C ALA A 16 -0.27 44.69 17.22
N ALA A 17 0.76 45.56 17.37
CA ALA A 17 2.16 45.14 17.34
C ALA A 17 2.54 44.29 18.57
N MET A 18 2.02 44.58 19.76
CA MET A 18 2.22 43.77 20.96
C MET A 18 1.53 42.38 20.85
N VAL A 19 0.33 42.32 20.30
CA VAL A 19 -0.38 41.04 20.07
C VAL A 19 0.32 40.23 18.99
N ALA A 20 0.84 40.85 17.94
CA ALA A 20 1.63 40.17 16.92
C ALA A 20 2.98 39.65 17.44
N ALA A 21 3.62 40.40 18.35
CA ALA A 21 4.88 39.98 18.99
C ALA A 21 4.69 38.80 19.99
N SER A 22 3.53 38.73 20.65
CA SER A 22 3.22 37.61 21.55
C SER A 22 2.83 36.29 20.81
N ALA A 23 2.47 36.38 19.52
CA ALA A 23 2.18 35.21 18.69
C ALA A 23 3.44 34.49 18.14
N CYS A 24 4.62 35.11 18.21
CA CYS A 24 5.92 34.57 17.86
C CYS A 24 6.64 33.94 19.07
N GLY A 25 5.99 33.04 19.80
CA GLY A 25 6.71 32.14 20.72
C GLY A 25 7.70 31.28 19.94
N PRO A 26 8.87 30.94 20.54
CA PRO A 26 9.84 30.09 19.86
C PRO A 26 9.18 28.76 19.44
N LYS A 27 9.04 28.56 18.13
CA LYS A 27 8.36 27.39 17.53
C LYS A 27 8.93 26.02 17.93
N ASN A 28 10.01 25.99 18.69
CA ASN A 28 10.77 24.78 19.02
C ASN A 28 11.01 24.62 20.52
N VAL A 29 10.02 24.94 21.34
CA VAL A 29 10.07 24.83 22.80
C VAL A 29 8.95 23.92 23.29
N SER A 30 9.28 23.04 24.23
CA SER A 30 8.33 22.18 24.90
C SER A 30 7.28 22.97 25.67
N LYS A 31 6.01 22.73 25.40
CA LYS A 31 4.91 23.32 26.17
C LYS A 31 4.79 22.74 27.58
N THR A 32 5.39 21.57 27.82
CA THR A 32 5.35 20.88 29.11
C THR A 32 6.47 21.34 30.04
N THR A 33 7.70 21.48 29.52
CA THR A 33 8.88 21.77 30.33
C THR A 33 9.49 23.14 30.11
N GLY A 34 9.09 23.87 29.05
CA GLY A 34 9.71 25.11 28.64
C GLY A 34 11.11 24.99 28.05
N GLN A 35 11.62 23.75 27.90
CA GLN A 35 12.95 23.48 27.35
C GLN A 35 12.93 23.51 25.81
N ALA A 36 14.01 24.02 25.20
CA ALA A 36 14.14 24.05 23.77
C ALA A 36 14.46 22.65 23.21
N TYR A 37 13.69 22.20 22.23
CA TYR A 37 13.99 21.01 21.42
C TYR A 37 15.24 21.20 20.56
N ASN A 38 15.83 20.13 20.11
CA ASN A 38 17.00 20.12 19.21
C ASN A 38 18.19 20.91 19.80
N ASN A 39 18.29 21.00 21.12
CA ASN A 39 19.32 21.78 21.82
C ASN A 39 20.15 20.88 22.77
N PRO A 40 21.47 20.71 22.50
CA PRO A 40 22.34 19.90 23.33
C PRO A 40 22.43 20.33 24.80
N LYS A 41 22.17 21.62 25.10
CA LYS A 41 22.16 22.14 26.49
C LYS A 41 21.06 21.47 27.33
N TRP A 42 19.97 21.07 26.72
CA TRP A 42 18.81 20.45 27.35
C TRP A 42 18.70 18.95 27.03
N GLY A 43 19.85 18.28 26.82
CA GLY A 43 19.88 16.85 26.53
C GLY A 43 19.66 16.46 25.06
N GLY A 44 19.37 17.46 24.19
CA GLY A 44 19.29 17.23 22.74
C GLY A 44 18.08 16.43 22.29
N PHE A 45 16.96 16.49 23.02
CA PHE A 45 15.72 15.85 22.57
C PHE A 45 15.37 16.30 21.16
N ALA A 46 15.34 15.36 20.22
CA ALA A 46 15.07 15.63 18.82
C ALA A 46 13.57 15.83 18.58
N ASN A 47 13.22 16.92 17.95
CA ASN A 47 11.89 17.17 17.40
C ASN A 47 12.06 17.38 15.88
N PRO A 48 12.11 16.30 15.08
CA PRO A 48 12.22 16.41 13.64
C PRO A 48 10.96 17.02 13.04
N SER A 49 11.13 17.83 12.00
CA SER A 49 9.97 18.32 11.24
C SER A 49 9.46 17.21 10.34
N TYR A 50 8.28 16.70 10.62
CA TYR A 50 7.62 15.72 9.78
C TYR A 50 7.11 16.38 8.49
N ARG A 51 7.50 15.85 7.35
CA ARG A 51 7.09 16.35 6.03
C ARG A 51 5.99 15.51 5.36
N GLY A 52 5.47 14.50 6.05
CA GLY A 52 4.65 13.44 5.48
C GLY A 52 5.52 12.32 4.89
N GLN A 53 4.98 11.13 4.85
CA GLN A 53 5.58 10.01 4.14
C GLN A 53 5.05 10.01 2.71
N GLU A 54 5.86 9.58 1.77
CA GLU A 54 5.41 9.30 0.42
C GLU A 54 4.56 8.03 0.40
N THR A 55 3.66 7.94 -0.57
CA THR A 55 2.92 6.70 -0.82
C THR A 55 3.88 5.63 -1.33
N GLY A 56 3.76 4.42 -0.81
CA GLY A 56 4.54 3.29 -1.30
C GLY A 56 4.22 2.98 -2.77
N PRO A 57 5.17 2.38 -3.50
CA PRO A 57 4.98 2.06 -4.92
C PRO A 57 3.74 1.22 -5.16
N GLY A 58 2.90 1.60 -6.14
CA GLY A 58 1.71 0.85 -6.54
C GLY A 58 0.54 0.89 -5.57
N LEU A 59 0.60 1.72 -4.53
CA LEU A 59 -0.45 1.82 -3.52
C LEU A 59 -1.40 2.98 -3.78
N VAL A 60 -2.67 2.77 -3.46
CA VAL A 60 -3.75 3.76 -3.45
C VAL A 60 -4.25 3.95 -2.03
N LEU A 61 -4.56 5.18 -1.64
CA LEU A 61 -5.14 5.49 -0.33
C LEU A 61 -6.64 5.11 -0.34
N VAL A 62 -7.02 4.28 0.62
CA VAL A 62 -8.41 3.99 0.96
C VAL A 62 -8.74 4.72 2.25
N GLU A 63 -9.60 5.73 2.17
CA GLU A 63 -10.04 6.47 3.34
C GLU A 63 -10.93 5.60 4.21
N GLY A 64 -10.63 5.54 5.51
CA GLY A 64 -11.34 4.71 6.47
C GLY A 64 -12.75 5.21 6.77
N GLY A 65 -13.57 4.34 7.34
CA GLY A 65 -14.94 4.62 7.72
C GLY A 65 -15.61 3.43 8.38
N SER A 66 -16.87 3.60 8.74
CA SER A 66 -17.70 2.52 9.25
C SER A 66 -18.55 1.93 8.13
N PHE A 67 -18.67 0.61 8.10
CA PHE A 67 -19.52 -0.09 7.14
C PHE A 67 -20.11 -1.36 7.77
N THR A 68 -21.13 -1.90 7.15
CA THR A 68 -21.67 -3.20 7.52
C THR A 68 -21.03 -4.28 6.69
N MET A 69 -20.21 -5.08 7.35
CA MET A 69 -19.53 -6.25 6.79
C MET A 69 -20.45 -7.46 6.80
N GLY A 70 -20.28 -8.35 5.83
CA GLY A 70 -21.03 -9.59 5.73
C GLY A 70 -22.34 -9.46 4.94
N SER A 71 -22.98 -10.56 4.63
CA SER A 71 -24.26 -10.62 3.92
C SER A 71 -24.99 -11.92 4.24
N THR A 72 -26.17 -11.83 4.82
CA THR A 72 -27.02 -12.99 5.08
C THR A 72 -28.14 -13.14 4.05
N GLU A 73 -28.55 -12.03 3.43
CA GLU A 73 -29.70 -12.03 2.50
C GLU A 73 -29.47 -12.85 1.22
N LYS A 74 -28.22 -13.10 0.88
CA LYS A 74 -27.81 -13.80 -0.36
C LYS A 74 -27.13 -15.14 -0.13
N ASP A 75 -27.17 -15.62 1.11
CA ASP A 75 -26.67 -16.94 1.44
C ASP A 75 -27.63 -18.03 0.96
N LEU A 76 -27.36 -18.54 -0.24
CA LEU A 76 -28.15 -19.62 -0.87
C LEU A 76 -28.06 -20.95 -0.13
N GLN A 77 -27.03 -21.15 0.68
CA GLN A 77 -26.80 -22.39 1.42
C GLN A 77 -27.39 -22.30 2.85
N PHE A 78 -27.77 -21.11 3.29
CA PHE A 78 -28.26 -20.84 4.64
C PHE A 78 -27.29 -21.23 5.76
N ASP A 79 -25.97 -21.19 5.46
CA ASP A 79 -24.92 -21.52 6.43
C ASP A 79 -24.80 -20.47 7.54
N ASN A 80 -25.28 -19.24 7.30
CA ASN A 80 -25.22 -18.06 8.20
C ASN A 80 -23.82 -17.80 8.77
N ASN A 81 -22.79 -18.15 8.02
CA ASN A 81 -21.40 -18.03 8.45
C ASN A 81 -20.83 -16.61 8.24
N ASN A 82 -21.55 -15.74 7.52
CA ASN A 82 -21.17 -14.37 7.25
C ASN A 82 -22.25 -13.37 7.74
N ALA A 83 -22.56 -13.43 9.03
CA ALA A 83 -23.55 -12.56 9.66
C ALA A 83 -23.15 -11.08 9.56
N GLU A 84 -24.14 -10.23 9.28
CA GLU A 84 -23.94 -8.79 9.17
C GLU A 84 -23.49 -8.18 10.50
N ARG A 85 -22.43 -7.37 10.45
CA ARG A 85 -21.90 -6.63 11.59
C ARG A 85 -21.30 -5.30 11.16
N THR A 86 -21.56 -4.24 11.92
CA THR A 86 -20.93 -2.93 11.66
C THR A 86 -19.49 -2.95 12.16
N VAL A 87 -18.56 -2.59 11.27
CA VAL A 87 -17.12 -2.53 11.53
C VAL A 87 -16.60 -1.16 11.14
N THR A 88 -15.66 -0.62 11.92
CA THR A 88 -14.94 0.60 11.58
C THR A 88 -13.53 0.24 11.12
N VAL A 89 -13.16 0.69 9.93
CA VAL A 89 -11.86 0.49 9.33
C VAL A 89 -11.10 1.82 9.34
N ASN A 90 -9.84 1.81 9.77
CA ASN A 90 -8.97 2.98 9.65
C ASN A 90 -8.56 3.18 8.19
N SER A 91 -8.13 4.41 7.84
CA SER A 91 -7.53 4.65 6.53
C SER A 91 -6.28 3.80 6.35
N PHE A 92 -6.11 3.21 5.17
CA PHE A 92 -4.99 2.35 4.82
C PHE A 92 -4.62 2.52 3.35
N TYR A 93 -3.48 1.97 2.99
CA TYR A 93 -3.06 1.88 1.60
C TYR A 93 -3.24 0.46 1.10
N MET A 94 -3.71 0.33 -0.13
CA MET A 94 -3.92 -0.96 -0.80
C MET A 94 -3.28 -0.94 -2.19
N ASP A 95 -2.81 -2.09 -2.66
CA ASP A 95 -2.33 -2.19 -4.03
C ASP A 95 -3.45 -1.90 -5.03
N GLU A 96 -3.13 -1.12 -6.05
CA GLU A 96 -4.06 -0.75 -7.13
C GLU A 96 -4.57 -1.98 -7.89
N VAL A 97 -3.70 -2.98 -8.03
CA VAL A 97 -3.94 -4.24 -8.75
C VAL A 97 -3.45 -5.43 -7.96
N GLU A 98 -3.86 -6.62 -8.37
CA GLU A 98 -3.30 -7.88 -7.86
C GLU A 98 -1.79 -7.95 -8.12
N VAL A 99 -1.06 -8.68 -7.27
CA VAL A 99 0.37 -8.94 -7.50
C VAL A 99 0.54 -9.75 -8.79
N SER A 100 1.25 -9.15 -9.75
CA SER A 100 1.48 -9.77 -11.05
C SER A 100 2.59 -10.84 -11.01
N ASN A 101 2.58 -11.72 -12.02
CA ASN A 101 3.66 -12.68 -12.22
C ASN A 101 5.03 -12.01 -12.33
N LEU A 102 5.11 -10.81 -12.91
CA LEU A 102 6.37 -10.07 -13.02
C LEU A 102 6.89 -9.67 -11.65
N GLN A 103 6.03 -9.09 -10.81
CA GLN A 103 6.40 -8.65 -9.45
C GLN A 103 6.80 -9.84 -8.55
N TYR A 104 6.05 -10.93 -8.65
CA TYR A 104 6.37 -12.13 -7.87
C TYR A 104 7.66 -12.82 -8.37
N ARG A 105 7.95 -12.79 -9.67
CA ARG A 105 9.23 -13.29 -10.23
C ARG A 105 10.41 -12.44 -9.80
N GLU A 106 10.23 -11.13 -9.63
CA GLU A 106 11.26 -10.25 -9.06
C GLU A 106 11.66 -10.72 -7.66
N TYR A 107 10.68 -11.04 -6.81
CA TYR A 107 10.92 -11.60 -5.48
C TYR A 107 11.69 -12.94 -5.54
N VAL A 108 11.20 -13.89 -6.34
CA VAL A 108 11.85 -15.20 -6.47
C VAL A 108 13.29 -15.07 -7.02
N TYR A 109 13.49 -14.18 -8.01
CA TYR A 109 14.82 -13.89 -8.53
C TYR A 109 15.75 -13.29 -7.48
N TRP A 110 15.23 -12.37 -6.66
CA TRP A 110 15.99 -11.80 -5.56
C TRP A 110 16.41 -12.87 -4.54
N LEU A 111 15.50 -13.77 -4.17
CA LEU A 111 15.81 -14.89 -3.27
C LEU A 111 16.91 -15.80 -3.86
N MET A 112 16.77 -16.19 -5.12
CA MET A 112 17.73 -17.04 -5.80
C MET A 112 19.14 -16.42 -5.85
N ARG A 113 19.21 -15.12 -6.06
CA ARG A 113 20.48 -14.39 -6.15
C ARG A 113 21.11 -14.18 -4.77
N THR A 114 20.32 -13.93 -3.76
CA THR A 114 20.78 -13.57 -2.41
C THR A 114 21.10 -14.82 -1.59
N TYR A 115 20.29 -15.86 -1.64
CA TYR A 115 20.45 -17.09 -0.87
C TYR A 115 21.04 -18.21 -1.72
N ILE A 116 22.24 -17.99 -2.26
CA ILE A 116 22.92 -18.95 -3.14
C ILE A 116 23.24 -20.26 -2.40
N SER A 117 23.62 -20.16 -1.12
CA SER A 117 23.97 -21.31 -0.29
C SER A 117 22.74 -22.12 0.19
N TYR A 118 21.54 -21.54 0.06
CA TYR A 118 20.28 -22.12 0.54
C TYR A 118 19.21 -22.16 -0.56
N PRO A 119 19.38 -22.98 -1.60
CA PRO A 119 18.47 -23.02 -2.76
C PRO A 119 17.03 -23.40 -2.39
N GLU A 120 16.81 -24.06 -1.26
CA GLU A 120 15.47 -24.39 -0.75
C GLU A 120 14.64 -23.14 -0.41
N VAL A 121 15.27 -21.98 -0.13
CA VAL A 121 14.57 -20.74 0.18
C VAL A 121 13.75 -20.27 -1.02
N TYR A 122 14.38 -20.17 -2.19
CA TYR A 122 13.65 -19.74 -3.39
C TYR A 122 12.74 -20.85 -3.92
N GLN A 123 13.09 -22.14 -3.73
CA GLN A 123 12.23 -23.25 -4.15
C GLN A 123 10.91 -23.27 -3.41
N ARG A 124 10.92 -22.99 -2.11
CA ARG A 124 9.68 -22.85 -1.31
C ARG A 124 8.84 -21.63 -1.68
N ALA A 125 9.46 -20.59 -2.25
CA ALA A 125 8.75 -19.39 -2.70
C ALA A 125 8.10 -19.57 -4.08
N LEU A 126 8.44 -20.62 -4.85
CA LEU A 126 7.83 -20.85 -6.15
C LEU A 126 6.33 -21.18 -6.02
N PRO A 127 5.48 -20.57 -6.86
CA PRO A 127 4.06 -20.89 -6.92
C PRO A 127 3.83 -22.36 -7.31
N ASP A 128 2.77 -22.95 -6.77
CA ASP A 128 2.34 -24.29 -7.19
C ASP A 128 1.71 -24.25 -8.58
N SER A 129 2.46 -24.70 -9.58
CA SER A 129 1.97 -24.77 -10.96
C SER A 129 0.95 -25.88 -11.20
N LEU A 130 0.86 -26.87 -10.30
CA LEU A 130 -0.08 -27.98 -10.44
C LEU A 130 -1.53 -27.58 -10.15
N CYS A 131 -1.75 -26.40 -9.57
CA CYS A 131 -3.08 -25.82 -9.38
C CYS A 131 -3.89 -25.71 -10.70
N TRP A 132 -3.19 -25.64 -11.85
CA TRP A 132 -3.80 -25.58 -13.18
C TRP A 132 -4.33 -26.94 -13.67
N ARG A 133 -3.90 -28.04 -13.09
CA ARG A 133 -4.32 -29.37 -13.55
C ARG A 133 -5.77 -29.65 -13.20
N SER A 134 -6.54 -30.01 -14.20
CA SER A 134 -7.92 -30.48 -14.06
C SER A 134 -8.09 -31.84 -14.75
N LYS A 135 -8.89 -32.72 -14.15
CA LYS A 135 -9.12 -34.10 -14.68
C LYS A 135 -9.71 -34.13 -16.08
N LEU A 136 -10.45 -33.10 -16.48
CA LEU A 136 -11.19 -33.05 -17.74
C LEU A 136 -10.75 -31.93 -18.68
N ALA A 137 -9.68 -31.22 -18.36
CA ALA A 137 -9.17 -30.12 -19.18
C ALA A 137 -7.68 -30.29 -19.46
N PHE A 138 -7.27 -29.99 -20.69
CA PHE A 138 -5.86 -29.94 -21.07
C PHE A 138 -5.26 -28.58 -20.75
N ASN A 139 -4.75 -28.44 -19.54
CA ASN A 139 -4.19 -27.18 -19.02
C ASN A 139 -2.65 -27.22 -18.87
N GLU A 140 -1.98 -28.22 -19.42
CA GLU A 140 -0.51 -28.34 -19.33
C GLU A 140 0.25 -27.10 -19.81
N PRO A 141 -0.18 -26.34 -20.84
CA PRO A 141 0.47 -25.10 -21.21
C PRO A 141 0.50 -24.06 -20.08
N PHE A 142 -0.53 -24.00 -19.23
CA PHE A 142 -0.54 -23.11 -18.07
C PHE A 142 0.38 -23.62 -16.96
N VAL A 143 0.46 -24.91 -16.75
CA VAL A 143 1.41 -25.54 -15.80
C VAL A 143 2.85 -25.14 -16.13
N GLU A 144 3.21 -25.14 -17.39
CA GLU A 144 4.58 -24.86 -17.84
C GLU A 144 4.88 -23.38 -18.00
N TYR A 145 3.94 -22.60 -18.58
CA TYR A 145 4.24 -21.27 -19.09
C TYR A 145 3.62 -20.12 -18.27
N TYR A 146 2.53 -20.33 -17.55
CA TYR A 146 1.79 -19.25 -16.92
C TYR A 146 2.66 -18.35 -16.01
N PHE A 147 3.46 -18.94 -15.15
CA PHE A 147 4.33 -18.16 -14.26
C PHE A 147 5.58 -17.63 -14.96
N ARG A 148 6.12 -18.37 -15.95
CA ARG A 148 7.46 -18.14 -16.51
C ARG A 148 7.48 -17.33 -17.78
N HIS A 149 6.48 -17.50 -18.65
CA HIS A 149 6.48 -16.92 -19.99
C HIS A 149 6.18 -15.43 -19.95
N PRO A 150 6.90 -14.58 -20.72
CA PRO A 150 6.71 -13.13 -20.75
C PRO A 150 5.30 -12.67 -21.13
N SER A 151 4.55 -13.44 -21.91
CA SER A 151 3.16 -13.13 -22.27
C SER A 151 2.22 -13.02 -21.08
N TYR A 152 2.53 -13.69 -19.97
CA TYR A 152 1.74 -13.69 -18.74
C TYR A 152 2.33 -12.77 -17.64
N LYS A 153 3.27 -11.90 -18.01
CA LYS A 153 3.97 -11.05 -17.02
C LYS A 153 3.01 -10.14 -16.23
N ASP A 154 1.97 -9.62 -16.90
CA ASP A 154 0.99 -8.69 -16.35
C ASP A 154 -0.29 -9.42 -15.86
N TYR A 155 -0.26 -10.74 -15.75
CA TYR A 155 -1.33 -11.55 -15.18
C TYR A 155 -1.09 -11.76 -13.68
N PRO A 156 -2.14 -11.94 -12.85
CA PRO A 156 -1.98 -12.16 -11.43
C PRO A 156 -1.22 -13.45 -11.14
N VAL A 157 -0.43 -13.46 -10.08
CA VAL A 157 0.23 -14.70 -9.65
C VAL A 157 -0.80 -15.67 -9.06
N VAL A 158 -0.75 -16.93 -9.48
CA VAL A 158 -1.66 -18.00 -9.05
C VAL A 158 -0.85 -19.16 -8.46
N GLY A 159 -1.45 -19.92 -7.55
CA GLY A 159 -0.78 -21.05 -6.89
C GLY A 159 0.11 -20.64 -5.72
N VAL A 160 -0.14 -19.48 -5.11
CA VAL A 160 0.57 -18.96 -3.94
C VAL A 160 -0.26 -19.20 -2.69
N ASN A 161 0.36 -19.76 -1.65
CA ASN A 161 -0.30 -19.95 -0.37
C ASN A 161 -0.14 -18.70 0.53
N TRP A 162 -0.85 -18.68 1.67
CA TRP A 162 -0.86 -17.55 2.59
C TRP A 162 0.55 -17.20 3.13
N GLN A 163 1.37 -18.20 3.43
CA GLN A 163 2.72 -18.00 3.94
C GLN A 163 3.60 -17.35 2.87
N GLN A 164 3.58 -17.85 1.64
CA GLN A 164 4.33 -17.29 0.52
C GLN A 164 3.91 -15.84 0.23
N ALA A 165 2.61 -15.54 0.28
CA ALA A 165 2.10 -14.17 0.10
C ALA A 165 2.56 -13.23 1.24
N SER A 166 2.59 -13.72 2.47
CA SER A 166 3.05 -12.95 3.64
C SER A 166 4.57 -12.69 3.58
N GLU A 167 5.35 -13.69 3.17
CA GLU A 167 6.80 -13.54 2.96
C GLU A 167 7.13 -12.57 1.83
N PHE A 168 6.35 -12.58 0.74
CA PHE A 168 6.45 -11.58 -0.33
C PHE A 168 6.18 -10.15 0.20
N ALA A 169 5.14 -9.96 1.01
CA ALA A 169 4.82 -8.65 1.60
C ALA A 169 5.93 -8.15 2.52
N GLN A 170 6.51 -9.04 3.33
CA GLN A 170 7.66 -8.73 4.18
C GLN A 170 8.88 -8.36 3.33
N TRP A 171 9.23 -9.17 2.31
CA TRP A 171 10.33 -8.87 1.39
C TRP A 171 10.16 -7.48 0.75
N ARG A 172 8.94 -7.16 0.29
CA ARG A 172 8.62 -5.86 -0.29
C ARG A 172 8.86 -4.72 0.69
N THR A 173 8.45 -4.88 1.95
CA THR A 173 8.72 -3.92 3.03
C THR A 173 10.21 -3.62 3.14
N GLU A 174 11.03 -4.66 3.17
CA GLU A 174 12.48 -4.53 3.32
C GLU A 174 13.11 -3.83 2.12
N ARG A 175 12.71 -4.21 0.90
CA ARG A 175 13.27 -3.60 -0.33
C ARG A 175 12.85 -2.15 -0.50
N VAL A 176 11.61 -1.79 -0.16
CA VAL A 176 11.14 -0.40 -0.22
C VAL A 176 11.88 0.48 0.77
N ASN A 177 12.01 0.04 2.02
CA ASN A 177 12.72 0.80 3.06
C ASN A 177 14.22 0.93 2.76
N GLU A 178 14.86 -0.10 2.26
CA GLU A 178 16.24 -0.08 1.79
C GLU A 178 16.44 0.96 0.67
N THR A 179 15.57 0.95 -0.33
CA THR A 179 15.60 1.89 -1.46
C THR A 179 15.41 3.34 -0.98
N ILE A 180 14.53 3.57 0.00
CA ILE A 180 14.33 4.90 0.59
C ILE A 180 15.62 5.39 1.27
N LEU A 181 16.28 4.54 2.06
CA LEU A 181 17.53 4.91 2.75
C LEU A 181 18.67 5.23 1.78
N ASP A 182 18.81 4.47 0.71
CA ASP A 182 19.82 4.71 -0.31
C ASP A 182 19.52 6.00 -1.09
N ARG A 183 18.28 6.18 -1.54
CA ARG A 183 17.81 7.39 -2.24
C ARG A 183 17.97 8.65 -1.38
N GLU A 184 17.67 8.59 -0.10
CA GLU A 184 17.92 9.69 0.83
C GLU A 184 19.41 9.92 1.10
N GLY A 185 20.25 8.99 0.68
CA GLY A 185 21.71 9.06 0.84
C GLY A 185 22.18 8.89 2.29
N ILE A 186 21.39 8.23 3.12
CA ILE A 186 21.69 7.91 4.53
C ILE A 186 22.63 6.73 4.60
N ILE A 187 22.38 5.71 3.80
CA ILE A 187 23.24 4.54 3.61
C ILE A 187 23.84 4.54 2.22
N LYS A 188 24.85 3.73 2.03
CA LYS A 188 25.35 3.32 0.72
C LYS A 188 25.33 1.80 0.70
N TYR A 189 24.40 1.24 -0.05
CA TYR A 189 24.21 -0.19 -0.17
C TYR A 189 24.14 -0.58 -1.64
N ASP A 190 25.02 -1.47 -2.04
CA ASP A 190 25.01 -2.03 -3.38
C ASP A 190 24.38 -3.42 -3.32
N VAL A 191 23.15 -3.51 -3.80
CA VAL A 191 22.37 -4.76 -3.80
C VAL A 191 23.09 -5.90 -4.52
N VAL A 192 23.94 -5.59 -5.49
CA VAL A 192 24.67 -6.60 -6.26
C VAL A 192 25.85 -7.19 -5.49
N THR A 193 26.58 -6.35 -4.76
CA THR A 193 27.80 -6.75 -4.04
C THR A 193 27.61 -6.99 -2.56
N ASP A 194 26.65 -6.30 -1.95
CA ASP A 194 26.46 -6.28 -0.51
C ASP A 194 25.37 -7.27 -0.04
N ALA A 195 24.38 -7.65 -0.89
CA ALA A 195 23.36 -8.62 -0.54
C ALA A 195 23.83 -10.07 -0.76
N ASN A 196 23.90 -10.84 0.31
CA ASN A 196 24.19 -12.27 0.31
C ASN A 196 23.47 -12.96 1.47
N ASP A 197 23.71 -14.26 1.66
CA ASP A 197 23.08 -15.10 2.69
C ASP A 197 23.09 -14.48 4.09
N ASP A 198 24.19 -13.78 4.45
CA ASP A 198 24.41 -13.24 5.80
C ASP A 198 24.08 -11.75 5.93
N ASN A 199 24.04 -11.02 4.81
CA ASN A 199 24.01 -9.55 4.78
C ASN A 199 22.79 -8.99 4.05
N THR A 200 21.60 -9.51 4.31
CA THR A 200 20.36 -8.95 3.78
C THR A 200 19.87 -7.80 4.66
N PHE A 201 19.35 -6.76 4.02
CA PHE A 201 18.72 -5.66 4.75
C PHE A 201 17.38 -6.10 5.35
N HIS A 202 17.24 -5.90 6.66
CA HIS A 202 16.00 -6.06 7.40
C HIS A 202 15.72 -4.83 8.27
N THR A 203 14.60 -4.20 8.08
CA THR A 203 14.23 -2.95 8.77
C THR A 203 14.31 -3.07 10.29
N ARG A 204 13.80 -4.17 10.87
CA ARG A 204 13.83 -4.40 12.32
C ARG A 204 15.26 -4.54 12.86
N THR A 205 16.10 -5.32 12.18
CA THR A 205 17.51 -5.53 12.56
C THR A 205 18.29 -4.22 12.42
N TYR A 206 18.01 -3.44 11.38
CA TYR A 206 18.60 -2.12 11.19
C TYR A 206 18.21 -1.16 12.34
N LEU A 207 16.95 -1.10 12.72
CA LEU A 207 16.47 -0.27 13.82
C LEU A 207 17.08 -0.71 15.16
N ALA A 208 17.27 -2.02 15.37
CA ALA A 208 17.97 -2.56 16.53
C ALA A 208 19.48 -2.20 16.58
N GLY A 209 20.03 -1.72 15.46
CA GLY A 209 21.44 -1.32 15.36
C GLY A 209 22.42 -2.49 15.26
N GLN A 210 21.95 -3.61 14.72
CA GLN A 210 22.74 -4.85 14.59
C GLN A 210 23.43 -4.99 13.24
N TYR A 211 23.46 -3.93 12.42
CA TYR A 211 24.13 -3.93 11.12
C TYR A 211 25.48 -3.19 11.18
N ASP A 212 26.57 -3.93 11.08
CA ASP A 212 27.92 -3.38 10.99
C ASP A 212 28.40 -3.23 9.53
N PHE A 213 27.77 -3.91 8.57
CA PHE A 213 28.20 -3.94 7.18
C PHE A 213 27.65 -2.81 6.31
N ILE A 214 26.62 -2.10 6.75
CA ILE A 214 26.04 -1.01 5.98
C ILE A 214 26.97 0.21 5.98
N LYS A 215 27.44 0.55 4.80
CA LYS A 215 28.33 1.71 4.59
C LYS A 215 27.53 3.01 4.79
N LYS A 216 28.16 3.98 5.46
CA LYS A 216 27.59 5.31 5.67
C LYS A 216 27.42 6.04 4.34
N GLY A 217 26.24 6.60 4.14
CA GLY A 217 25.95 7.44 2.99
C GLY A 217 26.59 8.83 3.08
N LYS A 218 26.16 9.72 2.19
CA LYS A 218 26.69 11.09 2.11
C LYS A 218 25.87 12.12 2.88
N LYS A 219 24.61 11.80 3.22
CA LYS A 219 23.67 12.73 3.88
C LYS A 219 23.30 12.23 5.27
N PRO A 220 24.07 12.61 6.30
CA PRO A 220 23.74 12.24 7.68
C PRO A 220 22.52 12.99 8.18
N LEU A 221 21.78 12.37 9.07
CA LEU A 221 20.76 12.99 9.88
C LEU A 221 21.37 13.81 11.02
N SER A 222 20.58 14.73 11.59
CA SER A 222 21.03 15.53 12.71
C SER A 222 20.99 14.73 14.03
N ASP A 223 22.07 14.82 14.80
CA ASP A 223 22.16 14.29 16.16
C ASP A 223 22.36 15.43 17.16
N PHE A 224 21.28 15.86 17.76
CA PHE A 224 21.31 16.97 18.72
C PHE A 224 21.79 16.59 20.12
N SER A 225 22.09 15.30 20.39
CA SER A 225 22.68 14.88 21.65
C SER A 225 24.13 15.36 21.81
N LYS A 226 24.81 15.62 20.71
CA LYS A 226 26.22 16.03 20.68
C LYS A 226 26.36 17.56 20.79
N LYS A 227 27.24 18.03 21.68
CA LYS A 227 27.47 19.46 21.92
C LYS A 227 28.15 20.17 20.74
N LYS A 228 29.08 19.53 20.05
CA LYS A 228 29.82 20.12 18.94
C LYS A 228 29.08 19.90 17.64
N LYS A 229 28.82 20.95 16.87
CA LYS A 229 28.10 20.90 15.57
C LYS A 229 28.70 19.89 14.57
N LYS A 230 30.02 19.72 14.54
CA LYS A 230 30.68 18.75 13.66
C LYS A 230 30.36 17.29 13.98
N ASP A 231 30.01 17.02 15.23
CA ASP A 231 29.68 15.68 15.75
C ASP A 231 28.18 15.41 15.71
N GLN A 232 27.35 16.42 15.37
CA GLN A 232 25.90 16.34 15.23
C GLN A 232 25.49 15.63 13.93
N LYS A 233 26.07 14.47 13.66
CA LYS A 233 25.82 13.66 12.47
C LYS A 233 25.50 12.24 12.86
N ARG A 234 24.37 11.74 12.38
CA ARG A 234 23.89 10.39 12.61
C ARG A 234 23.56 9.74 11.28
N PHE A 235 24.01 8.51 11.08
CA PHE A 235 23.74 7.70 9.91
C PHE A 235 22.77 6.54 10.21
N LYS A 236 22.29 6.45 11.44
CA LYS A 236 21.26 5.50 11.85
C LYS A 236 19.93 6.24 11.88
N VAL A 237 18.91 5.67 11.21
CA VAL A 237 17.54 6.14 11.26
C VAL A 237 16.85 5.53 12.47
N ASN A 238 16.03 6.30 13.15
CA ASN A 238 15.11 5.83 14.18
C ASN A 238 13.67 5.94 13.64
N MET A 239 12.73 5.26 14.28
CA MET A 239 11.31 5.34 13.90
C MET A 239 10.77 6.77 13.97
N GLU A 240 11.26 7.56 14.95
CA GLU A 240 10.84 8.95 15.17
C GLU A 240 11.26 9.90 14.04
N ASP A 241 12.16 9.47 13.16
CA ASP A 241 12.53 10.27 11.99
C ASP A 241 11.45 10.28 10.91
N GLY A 242 10.50 9.34 10.95
CA GLY A 242 9.39 9.25 10.01
C GLY A 242 9.81 8.95 8.55
N ILE A 243 10.96 8.27 8.37
CA ILE A 243 11.52 7.96 7.04
C ILE A 243 11.00 6.63 6.53
N PHE A 244 10.94 5.63 7.41
CA PHE A 244 10.47 4.30 7.03
C PHE A 244 8.98 4.27 6.75
N LEU A 245 8.59 3.54 5.71
CA LEU A 245 7.20 3.19 5.49
C LEU A 245 6.77 2.06 6.44
N PRO A 246 5.47 2.00 6.81
CA PRO A 246 4.90 0.87 7.52
C PRO A 246 5.10 -0.45 6.77
N GLU A 247 4.98 -1.56 7.50
CA GLU A 247 5.09 -2.89 6.92
C GLU A 247 3.93 -3.16 5.93
N TYR A 248 4.29 -3.69 4.76
CA TYR A 248 3.31 -4.29 3.85
C TYR A 248 2.81 -5.60 4.44
N ARG A 249 1.54 -5.86 4.34
CA ARG A 249 0.89 -7.07 4.81
C ARG A 249 -0.32 -7.42 3.95
N LEU A 250 -0.82 -8.60 4.08
CA LEU A 250 -2.11 -8.94 3.52
C LEU A 250 -3.22 -8.10 4.19
N PRO A 251 -4.23 -7.65 3.45
CA PRO A 251 -5.37 -6.95 4.03
C PRO A 251 -6.16 -7.89 4.96
N THR A 252 -6.79 -7.34 5.96
CA THR A 252 -7.82 -8.07 6.70
C THR A 252 -9.07 -8.22 5.84
N GLU A 253 -9.92 -9.17 6.19
CA GLU A 253 -11.21 -9.37 5.51
C GLU A 253 -12.05 -8.08 5.51
N ALA A 254 -12.10 -7.37 6.64
CA ALA A 254 -12.81 -6.10 6.75
C ALA A 254 -12.24 -4.99 5.85
N GLU A 255 -10.93 -4.88 5.76
CA GLU A 255 -10.27 -3.91 4.87
C GLU A 255 -10.56 -4.25 3.40
N TRP A 256 -10.48 -5.53 3.06
CA TRP A 256 -10.73 -5.98 1.69
C TRP A 256 -12.18 -5.75 1.27
N GLU A 257 -13.17 -6.16 2.09
CA GLU A 257 -14.60 -5.97 1.80
C GLU A 257 -14.95 -4.47 1.72
N TYR A 258 -14.42 -3.66 2.63
CA TYR A 258 -14.61 -2.21 2.61
C TYR A 258 -14.06 -1.58 1.32
N ALA A 259 -12.88 -1.99 0.90
CA ALA A 259 -12.26 -1.51 -0.32
C ALA A 259 -13.00 -1.97 -1.59
N ALA A 260 -13.54 -3.19 -1.59
CA ALA A 260 -14.32 -3.73 -2.70
C ALA A 260 -15.65 -2.98 -2.89
N GLN A 261 -16.36 -2.68 -1.81
CA GLN A 261 -17.64 -1.94 -1.86
C GLN A 261 -17.48 -0.53 -2.41
N ALA A 262 -16.37 0.15 -2.09
CA ALA A 262 -15.97 1.46 -2.62
C ALA A 262 -17.11 2.50 -2.68
N ASN A 263 -17.85 2.68 -1.59
CA ASN A 263 -18.98 3.60 -1.49
C ASN A 263 -18.51 5.05 -1.27
N ILE A 264 -17.90 5.66 -2.29
CA ILE A 264 -17.45 7.06 -2.25
C ILE A 264 -18.41 7.91 -3.06
N GLY A 265 -18.97 8.95 -2.40
CA GLY A 265 -19.79 9.95 -3.08
C GLY A 265 -21.05 9.41 -3.74
N ASP A 266 -21.52 8.24 -3.31
CA ASP A 266 -22.69 7.60 -3.85
C ASP A 266 -23.96 8.20 -3.23
N VAL A 267 -24.95 8.52 -4.06
CA VAL A 267 -26.25 9.07 -3.63
C VAL A 267 -27.26 7.96 -3.32
N ASN A 268 -27.11 6.82 -3.96
CA ASN A 268 -28.10 5.72 -3.90
C ASN A 268 -27.75 4.65 -2.89
N PHE A 269 -26.49 4.57 -2.47
CA PHE A 269 -25.99 3.54 -1.57
C PHE A 269 -25.30 4.17 -0.38
N ASN A 270 -25.37 3.51 0.75
CA ASN A 270 -24.61 3.89 1.93
C ASN A 270 -23.87 2.67 2.50
N ASN A 271 -22.91 2.93 3.36
CA ASN A 271 -22.08 1.87 3.93
C ASN A 271 -22.79 1.00 4.97
N VAL A 272 -23.99 1.35 5.40
CA VAL A 272 -24.66 0.71 6.56
C VAL A 272 -25.93 -0.03 6.18
N GLU A 273 -26.82 0.60 5.41
CA GLU A 273 -28.16 0.05 5.14
C GLU A 273 -28.37 -0.43 3.71
N GLN A 274 -27.77 0.25 2.74
CA GLN A 274 -27.98 0.00 1.30
C GLN A 274 -26.68 -0.34 0.62
N LYS A 275 -26.20 -1.55 0.82
CA LYS A 275 -24.94 -2.01 0.25
C LYS A 275 -25.02 -2.14 -1.27
N LYS A 276 -23.92 -1.80 -1.93
CA LYS A 276 -23.68 -2.18 -3.32
C LYS A 276 -23.53 -3.70 -3.44
N ILE A 277 -24.01 -4.24 -4.56
CA ILE A 277 -23.72 -5.64 -4.92
C ILE A 277 -22.33 -5.76 -5.53
N TYR A 278 -21.92 -4.73 -6.29
CA TYR A 278 -20.65 -4.63 -7.01
C TYR A 278 -19.97 -3.32 -6.69
N GLY A 279 -18.69 -3.18 -6.96
CA GLY A 279 -17.92 -1.96 -6.77
C GLY A 279 -18.33 -0.77 -7.67
N TRP A 280 -19.29 -0.97 -8.56
CA TRP A 280 -19.92 0.08 -9.38
C TRP A 280 -21.40 0.31 -9.02
N ASN A 281 -21.95 1.43 -9.48
CA ASN A 281 -23.29 1.91 -9.09
C ASN A 281 -24.43 1.28 -9.92
N ASP A 282 -24.33 0.02 -10.28
CA ASP A 282 -25.36 -0.71 -11.03
C ASP A 282 -25.54 -2.13 -10.46
N TYR A 283 -26.68 -2.72 -10.69
CA TYR A 283 -27.02 -4.09 -10.29
C TYR A 283 -26.67 -5.13 -11.36
N THR A 284 -26.06 -4.73 -12.46
CA THR A 284 -25.74 -5.63 -13.57
C THR A 284 -24.24 -5.75 -13.78
N ILE A 285 -23.82 -6.93 -14.21
CA ILE A 285 -22.44 -7.22 -14.59
C ILE A 285 -22.07 -6.68 -15.97
N ARG A 286 -23.06 -6.15 -16.74
CA ARG A 286 -22.85 -5.59 -18.08
C ARG A 286 -23.00 -4.07 -18.07
N ILE A 287 -22.18 -3.41 -18.89
CA ILE A 287 -22.27 -1.97 -19.12
C ILE A 287 -23.55 -1.64 -19.87
N LYS A 288 -24.35 -0.76 -19.29
CA LYS A 288 -25.66 -0.34 -19.85
C LYS A 288 -25.65 1.00 -20.60
N GLU A 289 -24.66 1.86 -20.32
CA GLU A 289 -24.61 3.22 -20.87
C GLU A 289 -24.72 3.21 -22.40
N GLU A 290 -25.69 3.95 -22.93
CA GLU A 290 -26.04 3.91 -24.38
C GLU A 290 -24.96 4.46 -25.29
N LYS A 291 -24.11 5.35 -24.82
CA LYS A 291 -23.10 6.08 -25.59
C LYS A 291 -21.70 5.53 -25.49
N GLU A 292 -21.48 4.52 -24.68
CA GLU A 292 -20.15 3.98 -24.49
C GLU A 292 -19.79 2.91 -25.53
N LYS A 293 -18.57 2.98 -26.02
CA LYS A 293 -17.94 2.00 -26.91
C LYS A 293 -18.00 0.58 -26.35
N ASP A 294 -18.08 0.48 -25.03
CA ASP A 294 -17.99 -0.76 -24.27
C ASP A 294 -19.36 -1.30 -23.83
N ARG A 295 -20.45 -0.73 -24.35
CA ARG A 295 -21.81 -1.18 -24.04
C ARG A 295 -21.99 -2.68 -24.27
N GLY A 296 -22.53 -3.37 -23.27
CA GLY A 296 -22.78 -4.82 -23.30
C GLY A 296 -21.60 -5.67 -22.88
N LYS A 297 -20.39 -5.12 -22.72
CA LYS A 297 -19.25 -5.83 -22.18
C LYS A 297 -19.45 -6.18 -20.71
N ILE A 298 -18.84 -7.29 -20.27
CA ILE A 298 -18.86 -7.73 -18.89
C ILE A 298 -17.78 -6.96 -18.12
N ARG A 299 -18.09 -6.55 -16.89
CA ARG A 299 -17.20 -5.73 -16.03
C ARG A 299 -16.27 -6.52 -15.12
N LEU A 300 -16.39 -7.83 -15.10
CA LEU A 300 -15.61 -8.70 -14.21
C LEU A 300 -15.23 -10.01 -14.93
N ASN A 301 -14.19 -10.68 -14.42
CA ASN A 301 -13.86 -12.03 -14.81
C ASN A 301 -14.33 -12.99 -13.71
N ALA A 302 -15.36 -13.75 -13.99
CA ALA A 302 -15.87 -14.79 -13.09
C ALA A 302 -16.23 -16.05 -13.90
N MET A 303 -16.27 -17.18 -13.22
CA MET A 303 -16.76 -18.41 -13.82
C MET A 303 -18.24 -18.27 -14.12
N VAL A 304 -18.55 -17.83 -15.33
CA VAL A 304 -19.91 -17.78 -15.87
C VAL A 304 -20.27 -19.13 -16.43
N GLY A 305 -21.39 -19.68 -15.95
CA GLY A 305 -21.89 -20.97 -16.41
C GLY A 305 -22.23 -20.98 -17.91
N LYS A 306 -22.83 -22.06 -18.40
CA LYS A 306 -23.36 -22.16 -19.75
C LYS A 306 -24.55 -21.23 -19.92
N GLY A 307 -24.66 -20.55 -21.07
CA GLY A 307 -25.77 -19.66 -21.39
C GLY A 307 -25.34 -18.35 -21.98
N ASP A 308 -26.22 -17.35 -21.99
CA ASP A 308 -26.01 -16.04 -22.61
C ASP A 308 -24.80 -15.26 -22.02
N PHE A 309 -24.41 -15.56 -20.80
CA PHE A 309 -23.23 -14.97 -20.17
C PHE A 309 -21.92 -15.62 -20.66
N GLY A 310 -21.96 -16.85 -21.14
CA GLY A 310 -20.77 -17.54 -21.64
C GLY A 310 -20.28 -16.98 -22.98
N GLY A 311 -21.16 -16.33 -23.76
CA GLY A 311 -20.84 -15.75 -25.03
C GLY A 311 -20.15 -16.71 -26.00
N VAL A 312 -19.60 -16.18 -27.08
CA VAL A 312 -18.66 -16.92 -27.94
C VAL A 312 -17.26 -16.65 -27.43
N ALA A 313 -16.52 -17.68 -27.07
CA ALA A 313 -15.14 -17.53 -26.59
C ALA A 313 -14.31 -16.67 -27.55
N GLY A 314 -13.73 -15.59 -27.04
CA GLY A 314 -12.99 -14.60 -27.83
C GLY A 314 -13.85 -13.58 -28.59
N GLY A 315 -15.17 -13.56 -28.39
CA GLY A 315 -16.04 -12.54 -28.96
C GLY A 315 -15.96 -11.21 -28.18
N PRO A 316 -16.26 -10.07 -28.83
CA PRO A 316 -16.15 -8.74 -28.20
C PRO A 316 -17.17 -8.51 -27.07
N LEU A 317 -18.13 -9.39 -26.89
CA LEU A 317 -19.14 -9.32 -25.83
C LEU A 317 -18.90 -10.34 -24.70
N ASN A 318 -17.88 -11.16 -24.82
CA ASN A 318 -17.50 -12.14 -23.83
C ASN A 318 -16.15 -11.76 -23.26
N ASP A 319 -16.16 -11.00 -22.18
CA ASP A 319 -14.96 -10.54 -21.48
C ASP A 319 -14.61 -11.42 -20.27
N ALA A 320 -15.45 -12.41 -19.95
CA ALA A 320 -15.10 -13.39 -18.96
C ALA A 320 -13.99 -14.30 -19.52
N GLY A 321 -12.80 -14.15 -18.99
CA GLY A 321 -11.66 -15.00 -19.33
C GLY A 321 -11.90 -16.43 -18.87
N PHE A 322 -11.42 -17.39 -19.64
CA PHE A 322 -11.38 -18.81 -19.23
C PHE A 322 -10.35 -19.04 -18.10
N VAL A 323 -9.43 -18.09 -17.99
CA VAL A 323 -8.29 -18.01 -17.05
C VAL A 323 -8.23 -16.59 -16.53
N PRO A 324 -7.45 -16.32 -15.50
CA PRO A 324 -7.19 -14.94 -15.06
C PRO A 324 -6.79 -14.07 -16.22
N THR A 325 -7.20 -12.81 -16.19
CA THR A 325 -6.89 -11.79 -17.19
C THR A 325 -5.77 -10.89 -16.67
N PRO A 326 -5.13 -10.08 -17.54
CA PRO A 326 -4.16 -9.08 -17.08
C PRO A 326 -4.75 -8.18 -15.99
N VAL A 327 -3.93 -7.80 -15.00
CA VAL A 327 -4.37 -7.08 -13.79
C VAL A 327 -5.04 -5.72 -14.02
N TYR A 328 -4.96 -5.16 -15.23
CA TYR A 328 -5.65 -3.91 -15.63
C TYR A 328 -6.77 -4.15 -16.66
N SER A 329 -7.34 -5.34 -16.71
CA SER A 329 -8.29 -5.70 -17.80
C SER A 329 -9.67 -5.07 -17.68
N TYR A 330 -10.09 -4.75 -16.47
CA TYR A 330 -11.43 -4.22 -16.18
C TYR A 330 -11.35 -2.80 -15.62
N TRP A 331 -12.50 -2.21 -15.31
CA TRP A 331 -12.60 -0.85 -14.79
C TRP A 331 -12.34 -0.85 -13.28
N PRO A 332 -11.60 0.15 -12.79
CA PRO A 332 -11.38 0.29 -11.36
C PRO A 332 -12.68 0.72 -10.66
N ASN A 333 -12.77 0.39 -9.37
CA ASN A 333 -13.83 0.90 -8.50
C ASN A 333 -13.58 2.38 -8.12
N ALA A 334 -14.41 2.96 -7.26
CA ALA A 334 -14.31 4.37 -6.88
C ALA A 334 -13.03 4.74 -6.11
N TYR A 335 -12.32 3.78 -5.52
CA TYR A 335 -10.98 3.98 -4.94
C TYR A 335 -9.86 3.89 -5.98
N GLY A 336 -10.13 3.46 -7.20
CA GLY A 336 -9.12 3.20 -8.22
C GLY A 336 -8.54 1.78 -8.15
N LEU A 337 -9.17 0.86 -7.44
CA LEU A 337 -8.74 -0.54 -7.32
C LEU A 337 -9.36 -1.38 -8.42
N TYR A 338 -8.53 -2.20 -9.07
CA TYR A 338 -8.94 -3.08 -10.15
C TYR A 338 -9.31 -4.47 -9.65
N ASN A 339 -10.15 -5.16 -10.42
CA ASN A 339 -10.47 -6.60 -10.28
C ASN A 339 -10.98 -7.03 -8.88
N MET A 340 -11.51 -6.11 -8.07
CA MET A 340 -12.04 -6.43 -6.74
C MET A 340 -13.26 -7.36 -6.77
N GLU A 341 -13.93 -7.44 -7.93
CA GLU A 341 -15.11 -8.29 -8.13
C GLU A 341 -14.80 -9.65 -8.78
N GLY A 342 -13.53 -9.89 -9.11
CA GLY A 342 -13.05 -11.15 -9.66
C GLY A 342 -12.08 -11.00 -10.84
N ASN A 343 -11.16 -11.96 -10.92
CA ASN A 343 -10.22 -12.14 -12.02
C ASN A 343 -9.81 -13.63 -12.19
#